data_1415134f55ff4690e11e25954dbc05c8
#
_entry.id   1415134f55ff4690e11e25954dbc05c8
#
_cell.length_a   1.000
_cell.length_b   1.000
_cell.length_c   1.000
_cell.angle_alpha   90.00
_cell.angle_beta   90.00
_cell.angle_gamma   90.00
#
_symmetry.space_group_name_H-M   'P 1'
#
loop_
_entity.id
_entity.type
_entity.pdbx_description
1 polymer ?
#
loop_
_entity_poly.entity_id
_entity_poly.type
_entity_poly.pdbx_seq_one_letter_code
_entity_poly.pdbx_strand_id
1 'polypeptide(L)'
;WGLLIVATVVLVYTFCGGLFSCAATDLFQVHIAIVAFWAAFIFFAGGYADTPWAEISASFPEGTMDLSALYAIENGALLNWAALFALGLGDVIALDFMERVFAAKNPKVARRGALWGGGLTLFTVIPTSMLGMVAMFYLPSLEDPGMAMPLLAMEHMPFAIGAAMLIGVLGAGMSTANG
;
A
#
# COMPACT_ATOMS: atom_id res chain seq x y z
N TRP A 1 1.20 -3.16 24.19
CA TRP A 1 -0.15 -3.73 24.35
C TRP A 1 -0.90 -3.78 23.01
N GLY A 2 -0.82 -2.72 22.16
CA GLY A 2 -1.50 -2.70 20.86
C GLY A 2 -1.14 -3.87 19.95
N LEU A 3 0.16 -4.22 19.86
CA LEU A 3 0.64 -5.37 19.08
C LEU A 3 0.02 -6.70 19.56
N LEU A 4 -0.10 -6.89 20.88
CA LEU A 4 -0.70 -8.09 21.45
C LEU A 4 -2.19 -8.19 21.14
N ILE A 5 -2.90 -7.07 21.16
CA ILE A 5 -4.33 -7.03 20.80
C ILE A 5 -4.50 -7.41 19.33
N VAL A 6 -3.74 -6.78 18.43
CA VAL A 6 -3.80 -7.07 16.99
C VAL A 6 -3.45 -8.53 16.72
N ALA A 7 -2.34 -9.03 17.27
CA ALA A 7 -1.92 -10.42 17.11
C ALA A 7 -2.98 -11.41 17.62
N THR A 8 -3.61 -11.11 18.77
CA THR A 8 -4.68 -11.97 19.33
C THR A 8 -5.91 -11.98 18.41
N VAL A 9 -6.32 -10.82 17.90
CA VAL A 9 -7.47 -10.70 16.97
C VAL A 9 -7.20 -11.50 15.70
N VAL A 10 -6.01 -11.33 15.07
CA VAL A 10 -5.60 -12.08 13.89
C VAL A 10 -5.62 -13.58 14.17
N LEU A 11 -4.99 -14.02 15.26
CA LEU A 11 -4.95 -15.43 15.64
C LEU A 11 -6.36 -16.02 15.80
N VAL A 12 -7.25 -15.33 16.50
CA VAL A 12 -8.62 -15.82 16.76
C VAL A 12 -9.40 -16.00 15.47
N TYR A 13 -9.47 -15.01 14.61
CA TYR A 13 -10.29 -15.16 13.41
C TYR A 13 -9.63 -16.10 12.37
N THR A 14 -8.31 -16.17 12.30
CA THR A 14 -7.61 -17.12 11.45
C THR A 14 -7.83 -18.55 11.93
N PHE A 15 -7.70 -18.79 13.23
CA PHE A 15 -7.93 -20.12 13.82
C PHE A 15 -9.38 -20.59 13.69
N CYS A 16 -10.34 -19.70 13.91
CA CYS A 16 -11.77 -20.05 13.86
C CYS A 16 -12.33 -20.17 12.45
N GLY A 17 -11.84 -19.36 11.50
CA GLY A 17 -12.44 -19.26 10.16
C GLY A 17 -11.54 -19.72 9.01
N GLY A 18 -10.27 -20.02 9.30
CA GLY A 18 -9.30 -20.46 8.29
C GLY A 18 -9.17 -19.48 7.12
N LEU A 19 -8.78 -20.01 5.96
CA LEU A 19 -8.54 -19.23 4.73
C LEU A 19 -9.75 -18.41 4.28
N PHE A 20 -10.98 -18.89 4.52
CA PHE A 20 -12.19 -18.15 4.16
C PHE A 20 -12.35 -16.87 4.98
N SER A 21 -12.07 -16.94 6.28
CA SER A 21 -12.12 -15.76 7.15
C SER A 21 -11.02 -14.76 6.79
N CYS A 22 -9.81 -15.24 6.52
CA CYS A 22 -8.70 -14.42 6.06
C CYS A 22 -9.05 -13.69 4.75
N ALA A 23 -9.54 -14.42 3.75
CA ALA A 23 -9.93 -13.82 2.47
C ALA A 23 -11.07 -12.80 2.61
N ALA A 24 -12.04 -13.03 3.49
CA ALA A 24 -13.14 -12.09 3.72
C ALA A 24 -12.65 -10.82 4.44
N THR A 25 -11.79 -10.94 5.45
CA THR A 25 -11.20 -9.81 6.16
C THR A 25 -10.27 -9.02 5.26
N ASP A 26 -9.42 -9.67 4.48
CA ASP A 26 -8.51 -9.04 3.52
C ASP A 26 -9.29 -8.21 2.48
N LEU A 27 -10.37 -8.75 1.95
CA LEU A 27 -11.23 -8.04 1.00
C LEU A 27 -11.79 -6.75 1.60
N PHE A 28 -12.26 -6.80 2.85
CA PHE A 28 -12.78 -5.62 3.54
C PHE A 28 -11.66 -4.60 3.83
N GLN A 29 -10.52 -5.06 4.32
CA GLN A 29 -9.36 -4.22 4.65
C GLN A 29 -8.80 -3.51 3.43
N VAL A 30 -8.67 -4.18 2.28
CA VAL A 30 -8.16 -3.56 1.05
C VAL A 30 -9.06 -2.45 0.54
N HIS A 31 -10.38 -2.61 0.66
CA HIS A 31 -11.30 -1.55 0.25
C HIS A 31 -11.19 -0.30 1.14
N ILE A 32 -11.09 -0.51 2.46
CA ILE A 32 -10.85 0.61 3.40
C ILE A 32 -9.54 1.29 3.09
N ALA A 33 -8.47 0.53 2.89
CA ALA A 33 -7.15 1.07 2.59
C ALA A 33 -7.16 1.89 1.29
N ILE A 34 -7.76 1.38 0.21
CA ILE A 34 -7.87 2.10 -1.07
C ILE A 34 -8.59 3.43 -0.87
N VAL A 35 -9.77 3.43 -0.24
CA VAL A 35 -10.55 4.64 -0.03
C VAL A 35 -9.76 5.63 0.84
N ALA A 36 -9.12 5.15 1.91
CA ALA A 36 -8.37 5.98 2.84
C ALA A 36 -7.15 6.63 2.18
N PHE A 37 -6.34 5.85 1.43
CA PHE A 37 -5.16 6.40 0.76
C PHE A 37 -5.53 7.39 -0.36
N TRP A 38 -6.58 7.11 -1.13
CA TRP A 38 -7.05 8.06 -2.13
C TRP A 38 -7.63 9.32 -1.49
N ALA A 39 -8.40 9.21 -0.40
CA ALA A 39 -8.92 10.37 0.33
C ALA A 39 -7.78 11.23 0.88
N ALA A 40 -6.75 10.62 1.46
CA ALA A 40 -5.57 11.31 1.95
C ALA A 40 -4.78 12.00 0.81
N PHE A 41 -4.59 11.32 -0.31
CA PHE A 41 -3.94 11.91 -1.48
C PHE A 41 -4.73 13.09 -2.04
N ILE A 42 -6.05 12.94 -2.22
CA ILE A 42 -6.93 14.01 -2.70
C ILE A 42 -6.94 15.20 -1.72
N PHE A 43 -6.83 14.96 -0.43
CA PHE A 43 -6.74 16.02 0.57
C PHE A 43 -5.52 16.93 0.30
N PHE A 44 -4.35 16.38 0.02
CA PHE A 44 -3.17 17.17 -0.30
C PHE A 44 -3.20 17.73 -1.73
N ALA A 45 -3.46 16.88 -2.72
CA ALA A 45 -3.44 17.25 -4.13
C ALA A 45 -4.59 18.18 -4.53
N GLY A 46 -5.74 18.08 -3.86
CA GLY A 46 -6.92 18.93 -4.09
C GLY A 46 -6.86 20.31 -3.43
N GLY A 47 -5.77 20.63 -2.72
CA GLY A 47 -5.59 21.93 -2.06
C GLY A 47 -6.44 22.11 -0.80
N TYR A 48 -6.84 21.02 -0.15
CA TYR A 48 -7.54 21.07 1.15
C TYR A 48 -6.59 21.14 2.34
N ALA A 49 -5.29 20.91 2.11
CA ALA A 49 -4.24 21.12 3.10
C ALA A 49 -3.84 22.60 3.17
N ASP A 50 -3.20 22.99 4.28
CA ASP A 50 -2.73 24.37 4.48
C ASP A 50 -1.70 24.81 3.44
N THR A 51 -0.93 23.86 2.88
CA THR A 51 0.08 24.12 1.86
C THR A 51 -0.45 23.75 0.47
N PRO A 52 -0.35 24.66 -0.53
CA PRO A 52 -0.76 24.37 -1.90
C PRO A 52 0.05 23.21 -2.51
N TRP A 53 -0.61 22.37 -3.29
CA TRP A 53 0.04 21.23 -3.97
C TRP A 53 1.26 21.66 -4.83
N ALA A 54 1.20 22.84 -5.45
CA ALA A 54 2.30 23.37 -6.25
C ALA A 54 3.60 23.55 -5.44
N GLU A 55 3.50 23.94 -4.16
CA GLU A 55 4.64 24.09 -3.25
C GLU A 55 5.16 22.72 -2.82
N ILE A 56 4.26 21.82 -2.45
CA ILE A 56 4.62 20.42 -2.08
C ILE A 56 5.34 19.74 -3.25
N SER A 57 4.78 19.83 -4.44
CA SER A 57 5.36 19.17 -5.62
C SER A 57 6.67 19.81 -6.09
N ALA A 58 6.88 21.09 -5.86
CA ALA A 58 8.14 21.79 -6.16
C ALA A 58 9.30 21.36 -5.24
N SER A 59 9.00 20.80 -4.08
CA SER A 59 10.01 20.28 -3.15
C SER A 59 10.49 18.87 -3.48
N PHE A 60 9.84 18.19 -4.43
CA PHE A 60 10.24 16.84 -4.81
C PHE A 60 11.63 16.85 -5.45
N PRO A 61 12.48 15.85 -5.17
CA PRO A 61 13.80 15.77 -5.78
C PRO A 61 13.73 15.85 -7.31
N GLU A 62 14.71 16.49 -7.92
CA GLU A 62 14.81 16.55 -9.38
C GLU A 62 14.80 15.12 -9.97
N GLY A 63 14.04 14.92 -11.02
CA GLY A 63 13.90 13.60 -11.65
C GLY A 63 12.89 12.65 -10.99
N THR A 64 12.20 13.04 -9.91
CA THR A 64 11.19 12.18 -9.26
C THR A 64 10.10 11.69 -10.24
N MET A 65 9.75 12.52 -11.23
CA MET A 65 8.77 12.17 -12.29
C MET A 65 9.45 11.73 -13.58
N ASP A 66 10.77 11.53 -13.58
CA ASP A 66 11.48 11.03 -14.75
C ASP A 66 11.32 9.52 -14.87
N LEU A 67 10.59 9.09 -15.89
CA LEU A 67 10.37 7.68 -16.19
C LEU A 67 11.45 7.09 -17.12
N SER A 68 12.51 7.82 -17.43
CA SER A 68 13.58 7.36 -18.33
C SER A 68 14.24 6.05 -17.86
N ALA A 69 14.29 5.84 -16.54
CA ALA A 69 14.75 4.59 -15.94
C ALA A 69 13.91 3.35 -16.30
N LEU A 70 12.73 3.51 -16.92
CA LEU A 70 11.92 2.40 -17.43
C LEU A 70 12.24 2.02 -18.88
N TYR A 71 12.81 2.92 -19.70
CA TYR A 71 13.03 2.67 -21.11
C TYR A 71 14.44 3.00 -21.60
N ALA A 72 15.20 3.85 -20.92
CA ALA A 72 16.56 4.20 -21.30
C ALA A 72 17.58 3.28 -20.62
N ILE A 73 18.35 2.53 -21.41
CA ILE A 73 19.35 1.55 -20.92
C ILE A 73 20.43 2.26 -20.10
N GLU A 74 20.86 3.43 -20.54
CA GLU A 74 21.83 4.30 -19.86
C GLU A 74 21.39 4.76 -18.48
N ASN A 75 20.07 4.84 -18.24
CA ASN A 75 19.47 5.21 -16.96
C ASN A 75 19.07 3.96 -16.12
N GLY A 76 19.58 2.79 -16.48
CA GLY A 76 19.40 1.56 -15.70
C GLY A 76 18.11 0.78 -15.99
N ALA A 77 17.45 1.00 -17.13
CA ALA A 77 16.19 0.30 -17.47
C ALA A 77 16.31 -1.22 -17.36
N LEU A 78 17.40 -1.83 -17.81
CA LEU A 78 17.61 -3.28 -17.72
C LEU A 78 17.66 -3.76 -16.26
N LEU A 79 18.32 -3.01 -15.37
CA LEU A 79 18.41 -3.34 -13.95
C LEU A 79 17.05 -3.23 -13.27
N ASN A 80 16.29 -2.17 -13.58
CA ASN A 80 14.95 -1.97 -13.03
C ASN A 80 13.98 -3.07 -13.49
N TRP A 81 14.00 -3.43 -14.78
CA TRP A 81 13.19 -4.53 -15.27
C TRP A 81 13.61 -5.87 -14.70
N ALA A 82 14.92 -6.13 -14.54
CA ALA A 82 15.42 -7.35 -13.92
C ALA A 82 14.93 -7.45 -12.44
N ALA A 83 14.99 -6.35 -11.69
CA ALA A 83 14.47 -6.29 -10.32
C ALA A 83 12.96 -6.55 -10.27
N LEU A 84 12.16 -5.92 -11.14
CA LEU A 84 10.72 -6.13 -11.23
C LEU A 84 10.37 -7.59 -11.56
N PHE A 85 11.08 -8.20 -12.51
CA PHE A 85 10.89 -9.61 -12.84
C PHE A 85 11.30 -10.54 -11.69
N ALA A 86 12.40 -10.25 -11.00
CA ALA A 86 12.85 -11.06 -9.86
C ALA A 86 11.85 -11.02 -8.71
N LEU A 87 11.33 -9.82 -8.38
CA LEU A 87 10.30 -9.65 -7.36
C LEU A 87 8.98 -10.32 -7.78
N GLY A 88 8.51 -10.07 -8.99
CA GLY A 88 7.26 -10.66 -9.49
C GLY A 88 7.30 -12.19 -9.57
N LEU A 89 8.43 -12.79 -9.96
CA LEU A 89 8.60 -14.24 -9.93
C LEU A 89 8.67 -14.79 -8.50
N GLY A 90 9.31 -14.03 -7.58
CA GLY A 90 9.33 -14.36 -6.16
C GLY A 90 7.93 -14.42 -5.57
N ASP A 91 7.10 -13.42 -5.85
CA ASP A 91 5.71 -13.36 -5.38
C ASP A 91 4.84 -14.50 -5.92
N VAL A 92 5.05 -14.91 -7.18
CA VAL A 92 4.29 -16.03 -7.78
C VAL A 92 4.52 -17.35 -7.05
N ILE A 93 5.70 -17.58 -6.49
CA ILE A 93 6.04 -18.80 -5.73
C ILE A 93 5.86 -18.63 -4.21
N ALA A 94 5.47 -17.45 -3.74
CA ALA A 94 5.19 -17.21 -2.34
C ALA A 94 3.96 -18.04 -1.88
N LEU A 95 4.04 -18.59 -0.67
CA LEU A 95 3.03 -19.51 -0.14
C LEU A 95 1.64 -18.88 -0.09
N ASP A 96 1.54 -17.65 0.36
CA ASP A 96 0.30 -16.90 0.50
C ASP A 96 -0.42 -16.67 -0.84
N PHE A 97 0.33 -16.40 -1.90
CA PHE A 97 -0.22 -16.32 -3.26
C PHE A 97 -0.70 -17.69 -3.76
N MET A 98 0.12 -18.72 -3.57
CA MET A 98 -0.19 -20.08 -4.02
C MET A 98 -1.41 -20.65 -3.30
N GLU A 99 -1.56 -20.44 -1.99
CA GLU A 99 -2.74 -20.85 -1.24
C GLU A 99 -4.05 -20.27 -1.84
N ARG A 100 -4.03 -18.98 -2.15
CA ARG A 100 -5.20 -18.30 -2.74
C ARG A 100 -5.51 -18.81 -4.15
N VAL A 101 -4.47 -19.12 -4.94
CA VAL A 101 -4.63 -19.73 -6.28
C VAL A 101 -5.24 -21.13 -6.18
N PHE A 102 -4.75 -21.96 -5.26
CA PHE A 102 -5.27 -23.32 -5.06
C PHE A 102 -6.66 -23.36 -4.44
N ALA A 103 -7.01 -22.39 -3.59
CA ALA A 103 -8.33 -22.27 -3.01
C ALA A 103 -9.39 -21.79 -4.02
N ALA A 104 -9.00 -21.32 -5.20
CA ALA A 104 -9.93 -20.85 -6.22
C ALA A 104 -10.76 -21.99 -6.80
N LYS A 105 -12.06 -21.77 -6.98
CA LYS A 105 -13.02 -22.76 -7.51
C LYS A 105 -12.60 -23.38 -8.85
N ASN A 106 -11.90 -22.64 -9.69
CA ASN A 106 -11.41 -23.09 -10.99
C ASN A 106 -10.32 -22.13 -11.52
N PRO A 107 -9.52 -22.53 -12.53
CA PRO A 107 -8.45 -21.72 -13.08
C PRO A 107 -8.90 -20.36 -13.65
N LYS A 108 -10.14 -20.26 -14.15
CA LYS A 108 -10.68 -18.98 -14.68
C LYS A 108 -10.89 -17.98 -13.54
N VAL A 109 -11.35 -18.44 -12.38
CA VAL A 109 -11.53 -17.60 -11.18
C VAL A 109 -10.19 -17.18 -10.65
N ALA A 110 -9.21 -18.09 -10.52
CA ALA A 110 -7.85 -17.77 -10.10
C ALA A 110 -7.22 -16.68 -11.00
N ARG A 111 -7.27 -16.86 -12.32
CA ARG A 111 -6.74 -15.88 -13.28
C ARG A 111 -7.41 -14.52 -13.17
N ARG A 112 -8.73 -14.48 -13.05
CA ARG A 112 -9.46 -13.21 -12.88
C ARG A 112 -9.10 -12.53 -11.57
N GLY A 113 -9.01 -13.31 -10.48
CA GLY A 113 -8.60 -12.81 -9.17
C GLY A 113 -7.21 -12.18 -9.21
N ALA A 114 -6.23 -12.85 -9.83
CA ALA A 114 -4.88 -12.32 -9.98
C ALA A 114 -4.83 -11.02 -10.82
N LEU A 115 -5.59 -10.96 -11.93
CA LEU A 115 -5.65 -9.74 -12.76
C LEU A 115 -6.32 -8.57 -12.02
N TRP A 116 -7.42 -8.81 -11.30
CA TRP A 116 -8.07 -7.78 -10.50
C TRP A 116 -7.21 -7.34 -9.31
N GLY A 117 -6.56 -8.30 -8.63
CA GLY A 117 -5.63 -8.01 -7.54
C GLY A 117 -4.48 -7.13 -8.01
N GLY A 118 -3.82 -7.50 -9.12
CA GLY A 118 -2.76 -6.69 -9.72
C GLY A 118 -3.25 -5.29 -10.12
N GLY A 119 -4.44 -5.17 -10.71
CA GLY A 119 -5.04 -3.87 -11.05
C GLY A 119 -5.31 -2.99 -9.81
N LEU A 120 -5.84 -3.57 -8.75
CA LEU A 120 -6.07 -2.86 -7.48
C LEU A 120 -4.75 -2.45 -6.81
N THR A 121 -3.72 -3.29 -6.88
CA THR A 121 -2.38 -2.95 -6.38
C THR A 121 -1.81 -1.73 -7.12
N LEU A 122 -1.84 -1.74 -8.46
CA LEU A 122 -1.42 -0.58 -9.26
C LEU A 122 -2.21 0.68 -8.91
N PHE A 123 -3.51 0.55 -8.74
CA PHE A 123 -4.39 1.67 -8.35
C PHE A 123 -4.05 2.22 -6.96
N THR A 124 -3.60 1.38 -6.03
CA THR A 124 -3.23 1.76 -4.66
C THR A 124 -1.81 2.33 -4.57
N VAL A 125 -0.89 1.83 -5.39
CA VAL A 125 0.52 2.29 -5.39
C VAL A 125 0.62 3.78 -5.73
N ILE A 126 -0.25 4.32 -6.60
CA ILE A 126 -0.22 5.74 -6.97
C ILE A 126 -0.38 6.64 -5.73
N PRO A 127 -1.50 6.58 -4.97
CA PRO A 127 -1.66 7.47 -3.82
C PRO A 127 -0.64 7.19 -2.71
N THR A 128 -0.24 5.94 -2.47
CA THR A 128 0.73 5.62 -1.41
C THR A 128 2.11 6.17 -1.72
N SER A 129 2.57 6.08 -2.97
CA SER A 129 3.85 6.66 -3.40
C SER A 129 3.82 8.19 -3.31
N MET A 130 2.73 8.82 -3.75
CA MET A 130 2.58 10.28 -3.65
C MET A 130 2.54 10.74 -2.19
N LEU A 131 1.85 10.03 -1.30
CA LEU A 131 1.83 10.34 0.12
C LEU A 131 3.22 10.17 0.78
N GLY A 132 4.03 9.21 0.31
CA GLY A 132 5.43 9.10 0.73
C GLY A 132 6.24 10.36 0.39
N MET A 133 6.05 10.93 -0.79
CA MET A 133 6.70 12.18 -1.19
C MET A 133 6.14 13.38 -0.41
N VAL A 134 4.85 13.42 -0.14
CA VAL A 134 4.24 14.44 0.75
C VAL A 134 4.84 14.34 2.16
N ALA A 135 5.06 13.14 2.67
CA ALA A 135 5.70 12.95 3.96
C ALA A 135 7.13 13.50 4.00
N MET A 136 7.90 13.39 2.90
CA MET A 136 9.24 14.00 2.82
C MET A 136 9.20 15.53 2.93
N PHE A 137 8.14 16.16 2.42
CA PHE A 137 7.95 17.60 2.54
C PHE A 137 7.65 18.03 3.98
N TYR A 138 6.68 17.37 4.62
CA TYR A 138 6.24 17.74 5.96
C TYR A 138 7.16 17.23 7.09
N LEU A 139 7.88 16.14 6.86
CA LEU A 139 8.70 15.43 7.86
C LEU A 139 10.16 15.27 7.38
N PRO A 140 10.89 16.36 7.04
CA PRO A 140 12.21 16.28 6.41
C PRO A 140 13.30 15.70 7.33
N SER A 141 13.10 15.71 8.65
CA SER A 141 14.04 15.23 9.65
C SER A 141 13.60 13.93 10.34
N LEU A 142 12.78 13.13 9.66
CA LEU A 142 12.26 11.88 10.23
C LEU A 142 13.36 10.84 10.38
N GLU A 143 13.65 10.43 11.62
CA GLU A 143 14.69 9.43 11.93
C GLU A 143 14.26 8.00 11.53
N ASP A 144 12.98 7.67 11.74
CA ASP A 144 12.41 6.35 11.40
C ASP A 144 11.41 6.48 10.24
N PRO A 145 11.77 6.04 9.02
CA PRO A 145 10.88 6.05 7.87
C PRO A 145 9.56 5.29 8.08
N GLY A 146 9.54 4.30 8.98
CA GLY A 146 8.33 3.55 9.32
C GLY A 146 7.25 4.42 9.99
N MET A 147 7.64 5.54 10.59
CA MET A 147 6.72 6.49 11.21
C MET A 147 6.15 7.54 10.26
N ALA A 148 6.59 7.57 8.99
CA ALA A 148 6.18 8.60 8.03
C ALA A 148 4.66 8.68 7.86
N MET A 149 4.00 7.57 7.56
CA MET A 149 2.55 7.53 7.37
C MET A 149 1.77 7.79 8.66
N PRO A 150 2.11 7.19 9.81
CA PRO A 150 1.46 7.52 11.08
C PRO A 150 1.57 9.00 11.45
N LEU A 151 2.74 9.60 11.37
CA LEU A 151 2.93 11.01 11.73
C LEU A 151 2.24 11.94 10.75
N LEU A 152 2.33 11.68 9.44
CA LEU A 152 1.60 12.45 8.44
C LEU A 152 0.08 12.44 8.71
N ALA A 153 -0.47 11.27 9.10
CA ALA A 153 -1.87 11.12 9.42
C ALA A 153 -2.29 11.89 10.67
N MET A 154 -1.44 11.88 11.70
CA MET A 154 -1.77 12.45 13.00
C MET A 154 -1.56 13.97 13.05
N GLU A 155 -0.57 14.50 12.34
CA GLU A 155 -0.14 15.89 12.48
C GLU A 155 -0.63 16.79 11.35
N HIS A 156 -0.84 16.22 10.13
CA HIS A 156 -1.10 17.01 8.93
C HIS A 156 -2.42 16.68 8.22
N MET A 157 -3.26 15.80 8.79
CA MET A 157 -4.55 15.46 8.21
C MET A 157 -5.71 15.73 9.18
N PRO A 158 -6.92 16.04 8.67
CA PRO A 158 -8.12 16.03 9.48
C PRO A 158 -8.32 14.66 10.14
N PHE A 159 -8.83 14.65 11.38
CA PHE A 159 -9.00 13.44 12.17
C PHE A 159 -9.65 12.27 11.40
N ALA A 160 -10.71 12.53 10.64
CA ALA A 160 -11.42 11.48 9.90
C ALA A 160 -10.56 10.82 8.82
N ILE A 161 -9.79 11.61 8.05
CA ILE A 161 -8.91 11.11 6.98
C ILE A 161 -7.70 10.40 7.60
N GLY A 162 -7.07 11.02 8.60
CA GLY A 162 -5.93 10.44 9.30
C GLY A 162 -6.27 9.11 9.98
N ALA A 163 -7.41 9.06 10.69
CA ALA A 163 -7.88 7.83 11.32
C ALA A 163 -8.19 6.74 10.29
N ALA A 164 -8.85 7.06 9.18
CA ALA A 164 -9.11 6.11 8.10
C ALA A 164 -7.80 5.57 7.48
N MET A 165 -6.80 6.44 7.28
CA MET A 165 -5.49 6.04 6.76
C MET A 165 -4.76 5.12 7.74
N LEU A 166 -4.76 5.42 9.05
CA LEU A 166 -4.16 4.54 10.07
C LEU A 166 -4.86 3.17 10.14
N ILE A 167 -6.19 3.13 10.01
CA ILE A 167 -6.95 1.88 9.91
C ILE A 167 -6.54 1.10 8.65
N GLY A 168 -6.35 1.79 7.52
CA GLY A 168 -5.85 1.17 6.28
C GLY A 168 -4.46 0.56 6.43
N VAL A 169 -3.53 1.27 7.08
CA VAL A 169 -2.17 0.77 7.37
C VAL A 169 -2.21 -0.45 8.29
N LEU A 170 -3.00 -0.38 9.37
CA LEU A 170 -3.18 -1.52 10.28
C LEU A 170 -3.80 -2.72 9.56
N GLY A 171 -4.82 -2.48 8.72
CA GLY A 171 -5.45 -3.52 7.91
C GLY A 171 -4.45 -4.21 6.99
N ALA A 172 -3.58 -3.45 6.31
CA ALA A 172 -2.52 -4.01 5.47
C ALA A 172 -1.56 -4.90 6.28
N GLY A 173 -1.14 -4.45 7.48
CA GLY A 173 -0.31 -5.25 8.38
C GLY A 173 -1.01 -6.54 8.85
N MET A 174 -2.29 -6.46 9.16
CA MET A 174 -3.09 -7.65 9.55
C MET A 174 -3.24 -8.63 8.39
N SER A 175 -3.49 -8.14 7.17
CA SER A 175 -3.59 -8.97 5.97
C SER A 175 -2.27 -9.69 5.66
N THR A 176 -1.13 -9.00 5.85
CA THR A 176 0.19 -9.63 5.70
C THR A 176 0.43 -10.73 6.76
N ALA A 177 -0.08 -10.53 7.99
CA ALA A 177 0.06 -11.51 9.06
C ALA A 177 -0.85 -12.76 8.89
N ASN A 178 -1.86 -12.69 8.01
CA ASN A 178 -2.76 -13.80 7.70
C ASN A 178 -2.19 -14.80 6.67
N GLY A 179 -1.24 -14.36 5.84
CA GLY A 179 -0.56 -15.17 4.83
C GLY A 179 0.63 -15.89 5.42
#